data_a493ecd6a278ea60cbcee96448fe4840
#
_entry.id   a493ecd6a278ea60cbcee96448fe4840
#
_cell.length_a   1.000
_cell.length_b   1.000
_cell.length_c   1.000
_cell.angle_alpha   90.00
_cell.angle_beta   90.00
_cell.angle_gamma   90.00
#
_symmetry.space_group_name_H-M   'P 1'
#
loop_
_entity.id
_entity.type
_entity.pdbx_description
1 polymer ?
#
loop_
_entity_poly.entity_id
_entity_poly.type
_entity_poly.pdbx_seq_one_letter_code
_entity_poly.pdbx_strand_id
1 'polypeptide(L)'
;MVLKGTVRGVFLASEAKKRMISVGEARAIAGIGLAGDRYAKGVGSYSNATGANLKVRQISFIQREMIQLANRETEVPFEAVDTRRNVETEGIELEQLIGQYFSVGETLMYGTKMCDPCKIPSNVSGKKGFLEAFRGYRGGIRAQILTGGDIWVGAEIRIYVLGSKRRLAPGWSAFMSR
;
A
#
# COMPACT_ATOMS: atom_id res chain seq x y z
N MET A 1 -13.78 -18.33 -4.58
CA MET A 1 -13.59 -17.69 -3.27
C MET A 1 -13.17 -16.26 -3.54
N VAL A 2 -13.89 -15.27 -3.05
CA VAL A 2 -13.50 -13.86 -3.19
C VAL A 2 -12.66 -13.53 -1.98
N LEU A 3 -11.37 -13.28 -2.16
CA LEU A 3 -10.52 -12.80 -1.08
C LEU A 3 -10.89 -11.33 -0.84
N LYS A 4 -11.24 -11.04 0.39
CA LYS A 4 -11.68 -9.73 0.84
C LYS A 4 -10.85 -9.29 2.03
N GLY A 5 -10.58 -7.99 2.10
CA GLY A 5 -9.95 -7.33 3.23
C GLY A 5 -10.58 -5.97 3.48
N THR A 6 -10.13 -5.31 4.52
CA THR A 6 -10.62 -4.00 4.94
C THR A 6 -9.45 -3.05 5.18
N VAL A 7 -9.59 -1.81 4.77
CA VAL A 7 -8.66 -0.71 5.11
C VAL A 7 -8.87 -0.33 6.58
N ARG A 8 -7.80 -0.33 7.37
CA ARG A 8 -7.79 0.03 8.80
C ARG A 8 -7.11 1.35 9.11
N GLY A 9 -6.27 1.82 8.19
CA GLY A 9 -5.61 3.12 8.32
C GLY A 9 -5.14 3.62 6.96
N VAL A 10 -5.12 4.93 6.80
CA VAL A 10 -4.57 5.63 5.65
C VAL A 10 -3.56 6.66 6.15
N PHE A 11 -2.36 6.66 5.59
CA PHE A 11 -1.24 7.46 6.07
C PHE A 11 -0.52 8.16 4.93
N LEU A 12 -0.19 9.43 5.12
CA LEU A 12 0.54 10.26 4.17
C LEU A 12 1.76 10.88 4.82
N ALA A 13 2.81 11.11 4.04
CA ALA A 13 3.93 11.97 4.42
C ALA A 13 4.21 12.95 3.30
N SER A 14 4.26 14.24 3.61
CA SER A 14 4.47 15.30 2.62
C SER A 14 5.88 15.32 2.01
N GLU A 15 6.87 14.71 2.70
CA GLU A 15 8.29 14.73 2.33
C GLU A 15 8.99 13.41 2.68
N ALA A 16 10.17 13.19 2.07
CA ALA A 16 11.06 12.11 2.44
C ALA A 16 11.48 12.22 3.92
N LYS A 17 11.57 11.08 4.59
CA LYS A 17 12.00 10.96 6.01
C LYS A 17 11.15 11.72 7.03
N LYS A 18 10.10 12.44 6.64
CA LYS A 18 9.13 13.05 7.56
C LYS A 18 8.22 11.96 8.16
N ARG A 19 7.77 12.13 9.39
CA ARG A 19 6.75 11.25 9.99
C ARG A 19 5.50 11.23 9.11
N MET A 20 4.86 10.08 9.03
CA MET A 20 3.54 9.97 8.39
C MET A 20 2.47 10.47 9.35
N ILE A 21 1.40 10.99 8.79
CA ILE A 21 0.18 11.38 9.52
C ILE A 21 -0.95 10.44 9.13
N SER A 22 -1.79 10.09 10.08
CA SER A 22 -3.03 9.37 9.83
C SER A 22 -4.06 10.33 9.25
N VAL A 23 -4.76 9.87 8.21
CA VAL A 23 -5.88 10.58 7.58
C VAL A 23 -7.08 9.63 7.48
N GLY A 24 -8.29 10.18 7.49
CA GLY A 24 -9.49 9.34 7.35
C GLY A 24 -9.68 8.78 5.95
N GLU A 25 -9.23 9.55 4.95
CA GLU A 25 -9.31 9.23 3.53
C GLU A 25 -8.18 9.88 2.73
N ALA A 26 -7.94 9.38 1.52
CA ALA A 26 -6.98 9.96 0.58
C ALA A 26 -7.45 9.75 -0.87
N ARG A 27 -7.22 10.74 -1.71
CA ARG A 27 -7.45 10.67 -3.15
C ARG A 27 -6.29 9.95 -3.84
N ALA A 28 -6.56 8.82 -4.48
CA ALA A 28 -5.62 8.13 -5.34
C ALA A 28 -5.69 8.68 -6.77
N ILE A 29 -4.52 8.96 -7.36
CA ILE A 29 -4.39 9.51 -8.70
C ILE A 29 -3.71 8.45 -9.57
N ALA A 30 -4.38 8.02 -10.65
CA ALA A 30 -3.88 7.00 -11.57
C ALA A 30 -2.49 7.37 -12.11
N GLY A 31 -1.57 6.41 -12.07
CA GLY A 31 -0.21 6.58 -12.56
C GLY A 31 0.71 7.45 -11.70
N ILE A 32 0.19 8.08 -10.62
CA ILE A 32 0.92 9.07 -9.82
C ILE A 32 1.12 8.60 -8.38
N GLY A 33 0.04 8.41 -7.61
CA GLY A 33 0.10 8.08 -6.19
C GLY A 33 -1.04 8.70 -5.40
N LEU A 34 -0.89 8.83 -4.08
CA LEU A 34 -1.87 9.48 -3.22
C LEU A 34 -1.65 11.00 -3.20
N ALA A 35 -2.72 11.77 -3.41
CA ALA A 35 -2.67 13.23 -3.34
C ALA A 35 -2.07 13.69 -2.00
N GLY A 36 -1.08 14.57 -2.06
CA GLY A 36 -0.38 15.07 -0.88
C GLY A 36 0.76 14.18 -0.36
N ASP A 37 0.87 12.93 -0.83
CA ASP A 37 1.98 12.06 -0.41
C ASP A 37 3.30 12.41 -1.15
N ARG A 38 4.42 12.12 -0.48
CA ARG A 38 5.79 12.35 -0.98
C ARG A 38 6.08 11.72 -2.34
N TYR A 39 5.50 10.54 -2.63
CA TYR A 39 5.73 9.88 -3.92
C TYR A 39 4.93 10.52 -5.05
N ALA A 40 3.71 10.97 -4.79
CA ALA A 40 2.93 11.74 -5.75
C ALA A 40 3.57 13.10 -6.07
N LYS A 41 4.29 13.68 -5.10
CA LYS A 41 5.05 14.93 -5.26
C LYS A 41 6.44 14.74 -5.88
N GLY A 42 6.91 13.50 -6.09
CA GLY A 42 8.25 13.23 -6.59
C GLY A 42 9.39 13.51 -5.60
N VAL A 43 9.09 13.66 -4.30
CA VAL A 43 10.08 13.97 -3.25
C VAL A 43 10.30 12.82 -2.27
N GLY A 44 9.86 11.62 -2.59
CA GLY A 44 10.12 10.42 -1.79
C GLY A 44 11.60 10.00 -1.82
N SER A 45 12.06 9.26 -0.82
CA SER A 45 13.46 8.81 -0.70
C SER A 45 13.98 8.01 -1.90
N TYR A 46 13.09 7.50 -2.73
CA TYR A 46 13.41 6.70 -3.91
C TYR A 46 12.79 7.29 -5.19
N SER A 47 12.42 8.57 -5.18
CA SER A 47 11.77 9.24 -6.33
C SER A 47 12.71 9.47 -7.51
N ASN A 48 14.02 9.57 -7.29
CA ASN A 48 15.04 9.73 -8.33
C ASN A 48 15.34 8.44 -9.11
N ALA A 49 14.66 7.34 -8.79
CA ALA A 49 14.77 6.12 -9.55
C ALA A 49 14.03 6.27 -10.89
N THR A 50 14.64 5.81 -11.98
CA THR A 50 14.15 5.86 -13.36
C THR A 50 12.69 5.44 -13.51
N GLY A 51 12.00 5.90 -14.56
CA GLY A 51 10.55 5.76 -14.79
C GLY A 51 9.88 4.41 -14.48
N ALA A 52 10.62 3.29 -14.57
CA ALA A 52 10.15 1.97 -14.14
C ALA A 52 9.83 1.90 -12.64
N ASN A 53 10.53 2.67 -11.80
CA ASN A 53 10.29 2.71 -10.36
C ASN A 53 9.10 3.58 -9.95
N LEU A 54 8.71 4.57 -10.76
CA LEU A 54 7.50 5.35 -10.51
C LEU A 54 6.24 4.47 -10.60
N LYS A 55 6.20 3.54 -11.54
CA LYS A 55 5.06 2.61 -11.70
C LYS A 55 4.87 1.68 -10.50
N VAL A 56 5.94 1.30 -9.81
CA VAL A 56 5.89 0.34 -8.69
C VAL A 56 5.81 0.99 -7.31
N ARG A 57 5.88 2.32 -7.19
CA ARG A 57 5.97 3.03 -5.89
C ARG A 57 4.84 4.03 -5.64
N GLN A 58 3.73 3.90 -6.34
CA GLN A 58 2.63 4.86 -6.24
C GLN A 58 1.90 4.76 -4.90
N ILE A 59 1.72 3.54 -4.40
CA ILE A 59 1.07 3.26 -3.12
C ILE A 59 1.67 2.02 -2.48
N SER A 60 1.61 1.95 -1.15
CA SER A 60 2.12 0.81 -0.37
C SER A 60 1.13 0.39 0.71
N PHE A 61 1.10 -0.92 0.98
CA PHE A 61 0.19 -1.57 1.92
C PHE A 61 0.97 -2.34 2.97
N ILE A 62 0.39 -2.44 4.18
CA ILE A 62 0.89 -3.26 5.28
C ILE A 62 -0.28 -3.97 5.97
N GLN A 63 -0.11 -5.25 6.32
CA GLN A 63 -1.11 -5.98 7.08
C GLN A 63 -0.98 -5.70 8.58
N ARG A 64 -2.09 -5.45 9.25
CA ARG A 64 -2.17 -5.35 10.71
C ARG A 64 -1.64 -6.60 11.39
N GLU A 65 -1.99 -7.77 10.89
CA GLU A 65 -1.55 -9.06 11.41
C GLU A 65 -0.02 -9.22 11.33
N MET A 66 0.59 -8.68 10.26
CA MET A 66 2.05 -8.74 10.10
C MET A 66 2.76 -7.74 11.02
N ILE A 67 2.16 -6.59 11.31
CA ILE A 67 2.66 -5.66 12.32
C ILE A 67 2.64 -6.33 13.69
N GLN A 68 1.53 -6.98 14.06
CA GLN A 68 1.41 -7.70 15.33
C GLN A 68 2.43 -8.83 15.43
N LEU A 69 2.67 -9.56 14.35
CA LEU A 69 3.67 -10.64 14.30
C LEU A 69 5.10 -10.08 14.45
N ALA A 70 5.44 -9.02 13.71
CA ALA A 70 6.76 -8.38 13.76
C ALA A 70 7.05 -7.82 15.16
N ASN A 71 6.05 -7.26 15.83
CA ASN A 71 6.19 -6.68 17.16
C ASN A 71 6.52 -7.70 18.27
N ARG A 72 6.41 -9.00 18.01
CA ARG A 72 6.91 -10.03 18.93
C ARG A 72 8.45 -10.08 18.96
N GLU A 73 9.09 -9.51 17.96
CA GLU A 73 10.57 -9.48 17.81
C GLU A 73 11.16 -8.08 18.12
N THR A 74 10.36 -7.14 18.64
CA THR A 74 10.79 -5.75 18.92
C THR A 74 10.60 -5.39 20.39
N GLU A 75 11.54 -4.61 20.95
CA GLU A 75 11.43 -4.10 22.32
C GLU A 75 10.33 -3.04 22.45
N VAL A 76 10.21 -2.18 21.43
CA VAL A 76 9.18 -1.12 21.35
C VAL A 76 8.31 -1.39 20.13
N PRO A 77 7.00 -1.62 20.32
CA PRO A 77 6.14 -1.99 19.22
C PRO A 77 5.99 -0.86 18.19
N PHE A 78 6.02 -1.24 16.92
CA PHE A 78 5.68 -0.36 15.80
C PHE A 78 4.17 -0.27 15.62
N GLU A 79 3.69 0.91 15.34
CA GLU A 79 2.35 1.16 14.84
C GLU A 79 2.36 1.20 13.29
N ALA A 80 1.19 1.11 12.66
CA ALA A 80 1.09 1.14 11.21
C ALA A 80 1.72 2.42 10.61
N VAL A 81 1.51 3.57 11.24
CA VAL A 81 2.09 4.86 10.85
C VAL A 81 3.62 4.87 10.84
N ASP A 82 4.25 4.11 11.74
CA ASP A 82 5.71 4.01 11.83
C ASP A 82 6.30 3.22 10.66
N THR A 83 5.55 2.28 10.09
CA THR A 83 6.02 1.39 9.01
C THR A 83 6.29 2.14 7.70
N ARG A 84 5.77 3.35 7.58
CA ARG A 84 5.82 4.20 6.38
C ARG A 84 5.14 3.60 5.15
N ARG A 85 4.16 2.73 5.38
CA ARG A 85 3.21 2.29 4.35
C ARG A 85 2.00 3.21 4.34
N ASN A 86 1.37 3.36 3.17
CA ASN A 86 0.24 4.30 2.99
C ASN A 86 -1.07 3.73 3.53
N VAL A 87 -1.28 2.43 3.43
CA VAL A 87 -2.54 1.78 3.79
C VAL A 87 -2.28 0.60 4.72
N GLU A 88 -2.89 0.63 5.90
CA GLU A 88 -3.00 -0.52 6.79
C GLU A 88 -4.22 -1.33 6.39
N THR A 89 -4.06 -2.65 6.28
CA THR A 89 -5.12 -3.59 5.90
C THR A 89 -5.32 -4.65 6.98
N GLU A 90 -6.49 -5.29 6.97
CA GLU A 90 -6.82 -6.42 7.82
C GLU A 90 -7.64 -7.44 7.04
N GLY A 91 -7.44 -8.73 7.36
CA GLY A 91 -8.23 -9.84 6.82
C GLY A 91 -7.87 -10.26 5.39
N ILE A 92 -6.75 -9.81 4.83
CA ILE A 92 -6.29 -10.18 3.50
C ILE A 92 -4.77 -10.40 3.49
N GLU A 93 -4.32 -11.51 2.91
CA GLU A 93 -2.91 -11.78 2.69
C GLU A 93 -2.40 -10.96 1.50
N LEU A 94 -1.62 -9.91 1.77
CA LEU A 94 -1.19 -8.96 0.75
C LEU A 94 -0.30 -9.58 -0.34
N GLU A 95 0.47 -10.60 -0.03
CA GLU A 95 1.31 -11.30 -1.01
C GLU A 95 0.50 -11.92 -2.15
N GLN A 96 -0.76 -12.31 -1.90
CA GLN A 96 -1.67 -12.82 -2.93
C GLN A 96 -2.13 -11.74 -3.92
N LEU A 97 -1.96 -10.45 -3.58
CA LEU A 97 -2.25 -9.34 -4.49
C LEU A 97 -1.14 -9.08 -5.50
N ILE A 98 0.05 -9.63 -5.30
CA ILE A 98 1.17 -9.43 -6.23
C ILE A 98 0.86 -10.13 -7.56
N GLY A 99 0.96 -9.38 -8.66
CA GLY A 99 0.58 -9.87 -9.98
C GLY A 99 -0.92 -9.94 -10.23
N GLN A 100 -1.75 -9.40 -9.32
CA GLN A 100 -3.21 -9.41 -9.42
C GLN A 100 -3.78 -7.99 -9.53
N TYR A 101 -4.95 -7.92 -10.16
CA TYR A 101 -5.80 -6.74 -10.13
C TYR A 101 -6.69 -6.80 -8.90
N PHE A 102 -6.81 -5.70 -8.19
CA PHE A 102 -7.66 -5.58 -7.00
C PHE A 102 -8.20 -4.17 -6.86
N SER A 103 -9.34 -4.02 -6.18
CA SER A 103 -9.88 -2.71 -5.82
C SER A 103 -9.65 -2.41 -4.36
N VAL A 104 -9.54 -1.12 -4.05
CA VAL A 104 -9.55 -0.55 -2.70
C VAL A 104 -10.45 0.67 -2.74
N GLY A 105 -11.61 0.63 -2.07
CA GLY A 105 -12.60 1.68 -2.21
C GLY A 105 -13.02 1.87 -3.67
N GLU A 106 -12.86 3.08 -4.20
CA GLU A 106 -13.23 3.43 -5.58
C GLU A 106 -12.12 3.15 -6.61
N THR A 107 -10.96 2.65 -6.20
CA THR A 107 -9.78 2.53 -7.06
C THR A 107 -9.65 1.14 -7.66
N LEU A 108 -8.97 1.06 -8.81
CA LEU A 108 -8.41 -0.19 -9.36
C LEU A 108 -6.89 -0.12 -9.30
N MET A 109 -6.28 -1.19 -8.85
CA MET A 109 -4.84 -1.31 -8.65
C MET A 109 -4.29 -2.61 -9.20
N TYR A 110 -2.97 -2.62 -9.43
CA TYR A 110 -2.20 -3.81 -9.75
C TYR A 110 -1.07 -3.97 -8.73
N GLY A 111 -1.02 -5.11 -8.07
CA GLY A 111 0.03 -5.45 -7.11
C GLY A 111 1.35 -5.70 -7.82
N THR A 112 2.40 -4.94 -7.46
CA THR A 112 3.66 -4.96 -8.20
C THR A 112 4.73 -5.82 -7.55
N LYS A 113 5.02 -5.60 -6.29
CA LYS A 113 6.06 -6.36 -5.56
C LYS A 113 5.99 -6.17 -4.05
N MET A 114 6.75 -7.00 -3.33
CA MET A 114 6.99 -6.81 -1.90
C MET A 114 7.66 -5.47 -1.60
N CYS A 115 7.37 -4.93 -0.42
CA CYS A 115 8.10 -3.81 0.16
C CYS A 115 9.27 -4.31 0.98
N ASP A 116 10.47 -4.24 0.43
CA ASP A 116 11.67 -4.56 1.18
C ASP A 116 11.78 -3.62 2.40
N PRO A 117 12.07 -4.13 3.61
CA PRO A 117 12.30 -3.29 4.76
C PRO A 117 13.59 -2.49 4.59
N CYS A 118 13.65 -1.32 5.24
CA CYS A 118 14.84 -0.47 5.24
C CYS A 118 14.97 0.23 6.60
N LYS A 119 16.06 0.96 6.80
CA LYS A 119 16.33 1.67 8.07
C LYS A 119 15.47 2.93 8.28
N ILE A 120 14.78 3.44 7.24
CA ILE A 120 14.03 4.70 7.32
C ILE A 120 12.92 4.66 8.38
N PRO A 121 12.09 3.61 8.49
CA PRO A 121 11.07 3.53 9.54
C PRO A 121 11.66 3.65 10.95
N SER A 122 12.74 2.93 11.24
CA SER A 122 13.43 3.03 12.54
C SER A 122 13.98 4.44 12.79
N ASN A 123 14.62 5.04 11.80
CA ASN A 123 15.21 6.37 11.93
C ASN A 123 14.16 7.47 12.15
N VAL A 124 12.99 7.34 11.51
CA VAL A 124 11.91 8.33 11.61
C VAL A 124 11.09 8.16 12.89
N SER A 125 10.82 6.93 13.30
CA SER A 125 10.05 6.65 14.52
C SER A 125 10.87 6.72 15.80
N GLY A 126 12.21 6.55 15.69
CA GLY A 126 13.09 6.37 16.84
C GLY A 126 13.06 4.94 17.41
N LYS A 127 12.29 4.03 16.84
CA LYS A 127 12.14 2.64 17.27
C LYS A 127 13.14 1.75 16.53
N LYS A 128 13.84 0.89 17.24
CA LYS A 128 14.87 -0.01 16.68
C LYS A 128 14.24 -1.31 16.17
N GLY A 129 14.92 -2.01 15.24
CA GLY A 129 14.59 -3.38 14.85
C GLY A 129 13.63 -3.52 13.67
N PHE A 130 13.24 -2.42 12.98
CA PHE A 130 12.30 -2.52 11.84
C PHE A 130 12.83 -3.43 10.73
N LEU A 131 14.10 -3.30 10.36
CA LEU A 131 14.70 -4.03 9.25
C LEU A 131 14.62 -5.56 9.47
N GLU A 132 14.88 -6.00 10.67
CA GLU A 132 14.91 -7.40 11.06
C GLU A 132 13.49 -7.96 11.26
N ALA A 133 12.64 -7.23 11.97
CA ALA A 133 11.29 -7.67 12.32
C ALA A 133 10.32 -7.71 11.13
N PHE A 134 10.49 -6.77 10.18
CA PHE A 134 9.62 -6.66 9.00
C PHE A 134 10.20 -7.29 7.71
N ARG A 135 11.16 -8.17 7.83
CA ARG A 135 11.74 -8.91 6.69
C ARG A 135 10.71 -9.81 6.00
N GLY A 136 10.96 -10.09 4.71
CA GLY A 136 10.11 -10.96 3.89
C GLY A 136 8.70 -10.36 3.70
N TYR A 137 7.69 -11.21 3.75
CA TYR A 137 6.29 -10.83 3.52
C TYR A 137 5.72 -9.87 4.57
N ARG A 138 6.33 -9.74 5.74
CA ARG A 138 5.91 -8.80 6.79
C ARG A 138 6.08 -7.34 6.39
N GLY A 139 6.92 -7.03 5.41
CA GLY A 139 7.17 -5.68 4.92
C GLY A 139 6.01 -5.05 4.15
N GLY A 140 5.00 -5.84 3.77
CA GLY A 140 3.88 -5.42 2.95
C GLY A 140 4.19 -5.40 1.46
N ILE A 141 3.33 -4.77 0.67
CA ILE A 141 3.45 -4.70 -0.79
C ILE A 141 3.36 -3.28 -1.33
N ARG A 142 3.73 -3.15 -2.60
CA ARG A 142 3.52 -1.95 -3.43
C ARG A 142 2.55 -2.26 -4.54
N ALA A 143 1.83 -1.22 -4.98
CA ALA A 143 0.93 -1.33 -6.10
C ALA A 143 1.03 -0.11 -7.01
N GLN A 144 0.56 -0.31 -8.25
CA GLN A 144 0.29 0.72 -9.23
C GLN A 144 -1.20 1.07 -9.17
N ILE A 145 -1.53 2.35 -9.23
CA ILE A 145 -2.90 2.85 -9.31
C ILE A 145 -3.27 2.93 -10.80
N LEU A 146 -4.23 2.13 -11.23
CA LEU A 146 -4.71 2.07 -12.61
C LEU A 146 -5.90 3.01 -12.84
N THR A 147 -6.83 3.03 -11.87
CA THR A 147 -7.95 3.97 -11.87
C THR A 147 -7.95 4.72 -10.55
N GLY A 148 -7.99 6.03 -10.61
CA GLY A 148 -8.07 6.90 -9.44
C GLY A 148 -9.43 6.81 -8.75
N GLY A 149 -9.51 7.33 -7.54
CA GLY A 149 -10.71 7.31 -6.70
C GLY A 149 -10.34 7.55 -5.24
N ASP A 150 -11.31 7.54 -4.37
CA ASP A 150 -11.10 7.73 -2.96
C ASP A 150 -10.86 6.40 -2.22
N ILE A 151 -9.95 6.43 -1.28
CA ILE A 151 -9.62 5.34 -0.35
C ILE A 151 -9.87 5.88 1.05
N TRP A 152 -10.66 5.17 1.86
CA TRP A 152 -11.02 5.57 3.21
C TRP A 152 -10.90 4.42 4.22
N VAL A 153 -10.81 4.75 5.48
CA VAL A 153 -10.82 3.76 6.57
C VAL A 153 -12.16 3.04 6.58
N GLY A 154 -12.15 1.71 6.51
CA GLY A 154 -13.34 0.87 6.35
C GLY A 154 -13.62 0.46 4.91
N ALA A 155 -12.92 1.01 3.92
CA ALA A 155 -13.07 0.61 2.53
C ALA A 155 -12.75 -0.88 2.35
N GLU A 156 -13.52 -1.56 1.50
CA GLU A 156 -13.29 -2.97 1.17
C GLU A 156 -12.16 -3.11 0.13
N ILE A 157 -11.35 -4.15 0.31
CA ILE A 157 -10.35 -4.61 -0.64
C ILE A 157 -10.86 -5.88 -1.29
N ARG A 158 -10.85 -5.96 -2.63
CA ARG A 158 -11.33 -7.14 -3.39
C ARG A 158 -10.34 -7.53 -4.48
N ILE A 159 -10.02 -8.83 -4.55
CA ILE A 159 -9.23 -9.37 -5.67
C ILE A 159 -10.15 -9.69 -6.84
N TYR A 160 -9.69 -9.32 -8.06
CA TYR A 160 -10.32 -9.72 -9.33
C TYR A 160 -9.51 -10.86 -9.93
N VAL A 161 -9.95 -12.08 -9.73
CA VAL A 161 -9.35 -13.25 -10.39
C VAL A 161 -9.79 -13.25 -11.85
N LEU A 162 -8.86 -13.10 -12.78
CA LEU A 162 -9.10 -13.23 -14.21
C LEU A 162 -9.65 -14.64 -14.49
N GLY A 163 -10.89 -14.73 -14.95
CA GLY A 163 -11.57 -16.02 -15.24
C GLY A 163 -12.94 -16.18 -14.58
N SER A 164 -13.29 -15.42 -13.57
CA SER A 164 -14.67 -15.36 -13.09
C SER A 164 -15.47 -14.37 -13.94
N LYS A 165 -16.48 -14.83 -14.67
CA LYS A 165 -17.44 -14.01 -15.43
C LYS A 165 -18.31 -13.11 -14.53
N ARG A 166 -17.73 -12.41 -13.56
CA ARG A 166 -18.46 -11.39 -12.80
C ARG A 166 -18.27 -10.04 -13.45
N ARG A 167 -19.38 -9.36 -13.71
CA ARG A 167 -19.43 -8.02 -14.30
C ARG A 167 -18.51 -7.08 -13.53
N LEU A 168 -17.49 -6.59 -14.22
CA LEU A 168 -16.72 -5.43 -13.79
C LEU A 168 -17.70 -4.25 -13.61
N ALA A 169 -17.42 -3.36 -12.70
CA ALA A 169 -18.19 -2.13 -12.55
C ALA A 169 -18.27 -1.40 -13.91
N PRO A 170 -19.38 -0.68 -14.21
CA PRO A 170 -19.51 0.06 -15.46
C PRO A 170 -18.29 0.97 -15.70
N GLY A 171 -17.67 0.85 -16.86
CA GLY A 171 -16.45 1.59 -17.24
C GLY A 171 -15.14 0.78 -17.20
N TRP A 172 -15.12 -0.41 -16.60
CA TRP A 172 -13.89 -1.21 -16.46
C TRP A 172 -13.64 -2.16 -17.63
N SER A 173 -14.70 -2.50 -18.40
CA SER A 173 -14.59 -3.34 -19.60
C SER A 173 -13.73 -2.70 -20.71
N ALA A 174 -13.68 -1.38 -20.79
CA ALA A 174 -12.89 -0.65 -21.79
C ALA A 174 -11.37 -0.70 -21.52
N PHE A 175 -10.94 -1.03 -20.31
CA PHE A 175 -9.53 -1.04 -19.92
C PHE A 175 -8.86 -2.40 -20.19
N MET A 176 -9.62 -3.50 -20.21
CA MET A 176 -9.11 -4.87 -20.39
C MET A 176 -8.99 -5.28 -21.87
N SER A 177 -9.45 -4.44 -22.81
CA SER A 177 -9.44 -4.72 -24.25
C SER A 177 -8.35 -3.98 -25.04
N ARG A 178 -7.31 -3.45 -24.35
CA ARG A 178 -6.15 -2.82 -24.98
C ARG A 178 -4.85 -3.52 -24.64
#